data_b512bab5dcdc3667421e4dd17b0d53fe
#
_entry.id   b512bab5dcdc3667421e4dd17b0d53fe
#
_cell.length_a   1.000
_cell.length_b   1.000
_cell.length_c   1.000
_cell.angle_alpha   90.00
_cell.angle_beta   90.00
_cell.angle_gamma   90.00
#
_symmetry.space_group_name_H-M   'P 1'
#
loop_
_entity.id
_entity.type
_entity.pdbx_description
1 polymer ?
#
loop_
_entity_poly.entity_id
_entity_poly.type
_entity_poly.pdbx_seq_one_letter_code
_entity_poly.pdbx_strand_id
1 'polypeptide(L)'
;YFLPLLLTNNNRNNLGVVADGKILPSYSELFAMLKTFVLTIFAWIFFRAENVSHAFSYIAGIFSLDIFSVPNGFNRLKGLITLFLILILILIEWTGRSDKFAIEKILLKLNKSLKIIIYLSIASMIYFLKTNSKEFIYFQF
;
A
#
# COMPACT_ATOMS: atom_id res chain seq x y z
N TYR A 1 14.90 4.46 -10.23
CA TYR A 1 14.11 5.53 -10.87
C TYR A 1 14.91 6.38 -11.86
N PHE A 2 16.19 6.69 -11.59
CA PHE A 2 17.03 7.51 -12.48
C PHE A 2 17.56 6.75 -13.71
N LEU A 3 17.85 5.47 -13.57
CA LEU A 3 18.47 4.69 -14.64
C LEU A 3 17.59 4.59 -15.92
N PRO A 4 16.29 4.29 -15.84
CA PRO A 4 15.41 4.34 -17.01
C PRO A 4 15.30 5.71 -17.64
N LEU A 5 15.36 6.77 -16.84
CA LEU A 5 15.30 8.17 -17.29
C LEU A 5 16.54 8.55 -18.11
N LEU A 6 17.72 8.08 -17.68
CA LEU A 6 18.99 8.31 -18.39
C LEU A 6 19.07 7.51 -19.70
N LEU A 7 18.52 6.28 -19.70
CA LEU A 7 18.64 5.40 -20.87
C LEU A 7 17.57 5.64 -21.95
N THR A 8 16.37 6.07 -21.56
CA THR A 8 15.25 6.19 -22.50
C THR A 8 14.86 7.62 -22.83
N ASN A 9 15.53 8.61 -22.22
CA ASN A 9 15.18 10.05 -22.36
C ASN A 9 13.67 10.32 -22.12
N ASN A 10 13.02 9.44 -21.36
CA ASN A 10 11.60 9.48 -21.12
C ASN A 10 11.30 10.57 -20.09
N ASN A 11 11.01 11.77 -20.59
CA ASN A 11 10.47 12.85 -19.77
C ASN A 11 9.16 12.36 -19.14
N ARG A 12 9.10 12.28 -17.83
CA ARG A 12 7.92 11.84 -17.06
C ARG A 12 6.80 12.87 -17.16
N ASN A 13 6.12 12.90 -18.25
CA ASN A 13 4.89 13.68 -18.42
C ASN A 13 3.63 12.86 -18.03
N ASN A 14 3.79 11.78 -17.26
CA ASN A 14 2.65 11.04 -16.71
C ASN A 14 2.06 11.78 -15.50
N LEU A 15 1.61 13.02 -15.75
CA LEU A 15 0.86 13.83 -14.77
C LEU A 15 -0.64 13.49 -14.80
N GLY A 16 -1.06 12.57 -15.68
CA GLY A 16 -2.44 12.14 -15.82
C GLY A 16 -2.87 11.21 -14.68
N VAL A 17 -4.14 11.27 -14.31
CA VAL A 17 -4.75 10.35 -13.38
C VAL A 17 -4.98 9.01 -14.06
N VAL A 18 -4.60 7.91 -13.42
CA VAL A 18 -4.86 6.56 -13.93
C VAL A 18 -6.36 6.31 -14.04
N ALA A 19 -6.79 5.73 -15.15
CA ALA A 19 -8.20 5.48 -15.48
C ALA A 19 -9.06 6.74 -15.38
N ASP A 20 -8.56 7.89 -15.89
CA ASP A 20 -9.32 9.14 -15.89
C ASP A 20 -10.64 8.98 -16.66
N GLY A 21 -11.76 9.35 -16.01
CA GLY A 21 -13.10 9.18 -16.54
C GLY A 21 -13.60 7.73 -16.68
N LYS A 22 -12.83 6.70 -16.26
CA LYS A 22 -13.21 5.29 -16.32
C LYS A 22 -13.21 4.65 -14.94
N ILE A 23 -13.96 3.57 -14.78
CA ILE A 23 -13.99 2.82 -13.51
C ILE A 23 -12.75 1.94 -13.37
N LEU A 24 -12.32 1.29 -14.45
CA LEU A 24 -11.18 0.38 -14.45
C LEU A 24 -10.02 0.93 -15.29
N PRO A 25 -8.78 0.65 -14.91
CA PRO A 25 -7.60 1.03 -15.68
C PRO A 25 -7.54 0.23 -16.99
N SER A 26 -6.92 0.79 -17.99
CA SER A 26 -6.54 0.05 -19.19
C SER A 26 -5.48 -1.01 -18.86
N TYR A 27 -5.32 -2.01 -19.72
CA TYR A 27 -4.30 -3.06 -19.52
C TYR A 27 -2.88 -2.48 -19.39
N SER A 28 -2.57 -1.44 -20.15
CA SER A 28 -1.28 -0.75 -20.10
C SER A 28 -1.07 -0.05 -18.76
N GLU A 29 -2.08 0.65 -18.25
CA GLU A 29 -2.04 1.31 -16.94
C GLU A 29 -1.93 0.28 -15.82
N LEU A 30 -2.71 -0.81 -15.89
CA LEU A 30 -2.65 -1.89 -14.92
C LEU A 30 -1.25 -2.51 -14.86
N PHE A 31 -0.65 -2.79 -16.02
CA PHE A 31 0.71 -3.31 -16.09
C PHE A 31 1.73 -2.34 -15.51
N ALA A 32 1.60 -1.03 -15.79
CA ALA A 32 2.47 0.00 -15.23
C ALA A 32 2.33 0.09 -13.70
N MET A 33 1.11 0.01 -13.16
CA MET A 33 0.84 -0.05 -11.72
C MET A 33 1.49 -1.26 -11.08
N LEU A 34 1.26 -2.47 -11.64
CA LEU A 34 1.86 -3.71 -11.14
C LEU A 34 3.39 -3.67 -11.17
N LYS A 35 3.97 -3.18 -12.25
CA LYS A 35 5.42 -3.00 -12.36
C LYS A 35 5.96 -2.10 -11.25
N THR A 36 5.32 -0.96 -11.02
CA THR A 36 5.73 -0.03 -9.96
C THR A 36 5.58 -0.67 -8.58
N PHE A 37 4.47 -1.36 -8.35
CA PHE A 37 4.21 -2.06 -7.10
C PHE A 37 5.26 -3.13 -6.81
N VAL A 38 5.57 -3.98 -7.79
CA VAL A 38 6.61 -5.02 -7.66
C VAL A 38 7.98 -4.39 -7.37
N LEU A 39 8.37 -3.35 -8.10
CA LEU A 39 9.63 -2.64 -7.84
C LEU A 39 9.68 -2.04 -6.43
N THR A 40 8.56 -1.51 -5.95
CA THR A 40 8.45 -0.99 -4.60
C THR A 40 8.62 -2.09 -3.55
N ILE A 41 7.99 -3.27 -3.74
CA ILE A 41 8.17 -4.43 -2.85
C ILE A 41 9.64 -4.82 -2.79
N PHE A 42 10.32 -4.96 -3.94
CA PHE A 42 11.74 -5.30 -3.97
C PHE A 42 12.59 -4.25 -3.23
N ALA A 43 12.33 -2.96 -3.45
CA ALA A 43 13.04 -1.90 -2.74
C ALA A 43 12.84 -2.01 -1.21
N TRP A 44 11.63 -2.30 -0.76
CA TRP A 44 11.32 -2.49 0.67
C TRP A 44 11.98 -3.72 1.28
N ILE A 45 12.12 -4.82 0.54
CA ILE A 45 12.84 -6.00 0.99
C ILE A 45 14.31 -5.64 1.28
N PHE A 46 14.97 -4.95 0.34
CA PHE A 46 16.37 -4.52 0.54
C PHE A 46 16.51 -3.51 1.67
N PHE A 47 15.55 -2.59 1.81
CA PHE A 47 15.56 -1.60 2.88
C PHE A 47 15.43 -2.23 4.28
N ARG A 48 14.65 -3.32 4.39
CA ARG A 48 14.37 -3.99 5.67
C ARG A 48 15.36 -5.11 6.01
N ALA A 49 16.06 -5.64 5.03
CA ALA A 49 17.00 -6.74 5.24
C ALA A 49 18.25 -6.26 5.98
N GLU A 50 18.75 -7.08 6.88
CA GLU A 50 19.99 -6.81 7.64
C GLU A 50 21.22 -6.76 6.74
N ASN A 51 21.21 -7.54 5.66
CA ASN A 51 22.27 -7.58 4.66
C ASN A 51 21.72 -8.07 3.31
N VAL A 52 22.54 -7.97 2.27
CA VAL A 52 22.16 -8.33 0.89
C VAL A 52 21.81 -9.82 0.75
N SER A 53 22.53 -10.70 1.43
CA SER A 53 22.23 -12.15 1.42
C SER A 53 20.84 -12.43 2.03
N HIS A 54 20.50 -11.74 3.13
CA HIS A 54 19.20 -11.84 3.77
C HIS A 54 18.09 -11.34 2.84
N ALA A 55 18.30 -10.24 2.09
CA ALA A 55 17.35 -9.77 1.09
C ALA A 55 17.08 -10.82 0.01
N PHE A 56 18.13 -11.45 -0.52
CA PHE A 56 17.98 -12.51 -1.53
C PHE A 56 17.27 -13.76 -0.98
N SER A 57 17.50 -14.14 0.28
CA SER A 57 16.77 -15.25 0.89
C SER A 57 15.27 -14.96 1.01
N TYR A 58 14.87 -13.73 1.34
CA TYR A 58 13.48 -13.30 1.31
C TYR A 58 12.87 -13.39 -0.09
N ILE A 59 13.60 -12.91 -1.09
CA ILE A 59 13.15 -12.97 -2.48
C ILE A 59 12.96 -14.43 -2.91
N ALA A 60 13.91 -15.30 -2.61
CA ALA A 60 13.81 -16.74 -2.90
C ALA A 60 12.59 -17.37 -2.20
N GLY A 61 12.31 -16.99 -0.95
CA GLY A 61 11.12 -17.43 -0.22
C GLY A 61 9.80 -17.01 -0.89
N ILE A 62 9.73 -15.83 -1.49
CA ILE A 62 8.53 -15.37 -2.23
C ILE A 62 8.25 -16.26 -3.44
N PHE A 63 9.29 -16.78 -4.09
CA PHE A 63 9.16 -17.67 -5.25
C PHE A 63 9.12 -19.17 -4.88
N SER A 64 9.14 -19.50 -3.58
CA SER A 64 8.97 -20.87 -3.11
C SER A 64 7.49 -21.23 -2.92
N LEU A 65 7.19 -22.52 -2.86
CA LEU A 65 5.84 -23.00 -2.57
C LEU A 65 5.39 -22.67 -1.11
N ASP A 66 6.33 -22.28 -0.26
CA ASP A 66 6.06 -21.92 1.13
C ASP A 66 5.19 -20.65 1.25
N ILE A 67 5.10 -19.85 0.19
CA ILE A 67 4.20 -18.68 0.15
C ILE A 67 2.73 -19.08 0.38
N PHE A 68 2.35 -20.31 0.04
CA PHE A 68 1.01 -20.86 0.26
C PHE A 68 0.84 -21.51 1.63
N SER A 69 1.91 -21.63 2.42
CA SER A 69 1.85 -22.15 3.77
C SER A 69 1.40 -21.10 4.77
N VAL A 70 0.56 -21.51 5.73
CA VAL A 70 0.16 -20.61 6.84
C VAL A 70 1.25 -20.67 7.91
N PRO A 71 1.92 -19.56 8.24
CA PRO A 71 2.95 -19.55 9.28
C PRO A 71 2.42 -20.04 10.63
N ASN A 72 3.24 -20.80 11.36
CA ASN A 72 2.93 -21.20 12.71
C ASN A 72 2.78 -19.96 13.62
N GLY A 73 1.69 -19.89 14.39
CA GLY A 73 1.37 -18.72 15.23
C GLY A 73 0.64 -17.59 14.52
N PHE A 74 0.31 -17.74 13.21
CA PHE A 74 -0.48 -16.75 12.51
C PHE A 74 -1.93 -16.72 13.05
N ASN A 75 -2.33 -15.55 13.58
CA ASN A 75 -3.72 -15.35 13.99
C ASN A 75 -4.58 -15.05 12.75
N ARG A 76 -5.29 -16.08 12.29
CA ARG A 76 -6.15 -15.99 11.08
C ARG A 76 -7.16 -14.85 11.15
N LEU A 77 -7.79 -14.64 12.32
CA LEU A 77 -8.76 -13.56 12.49
C LEU A 77 -8.13 -12.18 12.31
N LYS A 78 -6.98 -11.94 12.95
CA LYS A 78 -6.24 -10.68 12.76
C LYS A 78 -5.81 -10.49 11.30
N GLY A 79 -5.36 -11.55 10.64
CA GLY A 79 -5.01 -11.51 9.22
C GLY A 79 -6.20 -11.14 8.33
N LEU A 80 -7.36 -11.74 8.55
CA LEU A 80 -8.58 -11.43 7.80
C LEU A 80 -9.04 -9.98 8.03
N ILE A 81 -9.00 -9.50 9.27
CA ILE A 81 -9.32 -8.09 9.59
C ILE A 81 -8.37 -7.16 8.84
N THR A 82 -7.07 -7.45 8.86
CA THR A 82 -6.07 -6.63 8.15
C THR A 82 -6.33 -6.60 6.65
N LEU A 83 -6.60 -7.76 6.03
CA LEU A 83 -6.93 -7.84 4.60
C LEU A 83 -8.20 -7.05 4.26
N PHE A 84 -9.22 -7.14 5.11
CA PHE A 84 -10.45 -6.37 4.95
C PHE A 84 -10.21 -4.87 5.01
N LEU A 85 -9.39 -4.41 5.95
CA LEU A 85 -9.01 -2.99 6.08
C LEU A 85 -8.20 -2.50 4.88
N ILE A 86 -7.27 -3.32 4.37
CA ILE A 86 -6.50 -3.01 3.16
C ILE A 86 -7.45 -2.88 1.96
N LEU A 87 -8.42 -3.79 1.82
CA LEU A 87 -9.42 -3.72 0.74
C LEU A 87 -10.24 -2.42 0.81
N ILE A 88 -10.71 -2.05 2.00
CA ILE A 88 -11.43 -0.77 2.20
C ILE A 88 -10.53 0.41 1.80
N LEU A 89 -9.29 0.42 2.24
CA LEU A 89 -8.33 1.48 1.90
C LEU A 89 -8.15 1.59 0.39
N ILE A 90 -7.92 0.46 -0.30
CA ILE A 90 -7.78 0.43 -1.76
C ILE A 90 -9.02 0.99 -2.45
N LEU A 91 -10.23 0.63 -1.99
CA LEU A 91 -11.48 1.12 -2.56
C LEU A 91 -11.64 2.64 -2.36
N ILE A 92 -11.32 3.15 -1.18
CA ILE A 92 -11.35 4.59 -0.90
C ILE A 92 -10.36 5.33 -1.78
N GLU A 93 -9.11 4.89 -1.82
CA GLU A 93 -8.06 5.49 -2.66
C GLU A 93 -8.43 5.43 -4.15
N TRP A 94 -8.99 4.32 -4.60
CA TRP A 94 -9.41 4.17 -5.99
C TRP A 94 -10.54 5.12 -6.36
N THR A 95 -11.53 5.28 -5.50
CA THR A 95 -12.66 6.19 -5.76
C THR A 95 -12.26 7.67 -5.70
N GLY A 96 -11.29 8.02 -4.84
CA GLY A 96 -10.81 9.38 -4.68
C GLY A 96 -9.57 9.74 -5.50
N ARG A 97 -9.10 8.87 -6.39
CA ARG A 97 -7.83 9.03 -7.13
C ARG A 97 -7.71 10.30 -7.97
N SER A 98 -8.83 10.89 -8.38
CA SER A 98 -8.87 12.14 -9.14
C SER A 98 -8.92 13.38 -8.26
N ASP A 99 -9.03 13.22 -6.95
CA ASP A 99 -9.17 14.30 -6.00
C ASP A 99 -7.85 14.56 -5.26
N LYS A 100 -7.72 15.74 -4.68
CA LYS A 100 -6.53 16.07 -3.88
C LYS A 100 -6.38 15.15 -2.67
N PHE A 101 -7.49 14.74 -2.07
CA PHE A 101 -7.55 13.77 -0.97
C PHE A 101 -8.65 12.76 -1.25
N ALA A 102 -8.34 11.47 -1.16
CA ALA A 102 -9.26 10.38 -1.50
C ALA A 102 -10.61 10.43 -0.77
N ILE A 103 -10.64 10.93 0.46
CA ILE A 103 -11.83 10.97 1.32
C ILE A 103 -12.57 12.32 1.19
N GLU A 104 -11.99 13.34 0.56
CA GLU A 104 -12.51 14.71 0.56
C GLU A 104 -13.96 14.80 0.09
N LYS A 105 -14.26 14.30 -1.10
CA LYS A 105 -15.63 14.34 -1.66
C LYS A 105 -16.63 13.53 -0.86
N ILE A 106 -16.19 12.40 -0.30
CA ILE A 106 -17.06 11.56 0.54
C ILE A 106 -17.42 12.33 1.80
N LEU A 107 -16.42 12.93 2.46
CA LEU A 107 -16.65 13.70 3.69
C LEU A 107 -17.47 14.96 3.43
N LEU A 108 -17.27 15.67 2.32
CA LEU A 108 -18.02 16.90 2.02
C LEU A 108 -19.52 16.65 1.91
N LYS A 109 -19.95 15.47 1.42
CA LYS A 109 -21.36 15.09 1.26
C LYS A 109 -22.03 14.66 2.57
N LEU A 110 -21.24 14.34 3.61
CA LEU A 110 -21.77 13.87 4.89
C LEU A 110 -22.20 15.03 5.79
N ASN A 111 -23.21 14.80 6.61
CA ASN A 111 -23.61 15.74 7.65
C ASN A 111 -22.55 15.81 8.77
N LYS A 112 -22.61 16.88 9.58
CA LYS A 112 -21.61 17.14 10.63
C LYS A 112 -21.50 15.98 11.64
N SER A 113 -22.62 15.40 12.03
CA SER A 113 -22.66 14.29 13.02
C SER A 113 -21.94 13.05 12.49
N LEU A 114 -22.18 12.65 11.22
CA LEU A 114 -21.50 11.52 10.60
C LEU A 114 -20.00 11.73 10.47
N LYS A 115 -19.56 12.95 10.15
CA LYS A 115 -18.13 13.28 10.13
C LYS A 115 -17.47 13.05 11.49
N ILE A 116 -18.10 13.52 12.56
CA ILE A 116 -17.59 13.34 13.92
C ILE A 116 -17.51 11.85 14.27
N ILE A 117 -18.55 11.07 13.95
CA ILE A 117 -18.57 9.61 14.19
C ILE A 117 -17.42 8.94 13.47
N ILE A 118 -17.18 9.27 12.19
CA ILE A 118 -16.09 8.69 11.42
C ILE A 118 -14.73 9.02 12.04
N TYR A 119 -14.49 10.28 12.40
CA TYR A 119 -13.23 10.67 13.04
C TYR A 119 -13.01 9.99 14.38
N LEU A 120 -14.04 9.88 15.22
CA LEU A 120 -13.96 9.17 16.48
C LEU A 120 -13.73 7.67 16.29
N SER A 121 -14.37 7.06 15.27
CA SER A 121 -14.15 5.65 14.92
C SER A 121 -12.72 5.39 14.49
N ILE A 122 -12.15 6.24 13.63
CA ILE A 122 -10.75 6.13 13.20
C ILE A 122 -9.81 6.30 14.40
N ALA A 123 -10.03 7.31 15.23
CA ALA A 123 -9.21 7.54 16.42
C ALA A 123 -9.27 6.36 17.41
N SER A 124 -10.47 5.85 17.69
CA SER A 124 -10.67 4.63 18.49
C SER A 124 -9.93 3.43 17.89
N MET A 125 -10.05 3.23 16.59
CA MET A 125 -9.42 2.12 15.89
C MET A 125 -7.89 2.19 16.01
N ILE A 126 -7.30 3.38 15.82
CA ILE A 126 -5.86 3.59 16.00
C ILE A 126 -5.46 3.27 17.45
N TYR A 127 -6.24 3.73 18.42
CA TYR A 127 -5.95 3.49 19.84
C TYR A 127 -6.01 2.00 20.22
N PHE A 128 -7.05 1.29 19.81
CA PHE A 128 -7.25 -0.13 20.16
C PHE A 128 -6.38 -1.10 19.33
N LEU A 129 -6.05 -0.74 18.09
CA LEU A 129 -5.17 -1.55 17.25
C LEU A 129 -3.69 -1.23 17.44
N LYS A 130 -3.36 -0.27 18.30
CA LYS A 130 -1.98 0.05 18.66
C LYS A 130 -1.33 -1.20 19.25
N THR A 131 -0.47 -1.84 18.48
CA THR A 131 0.43 -2.90 18.96
C THR A 131 1.65 -2.21 19.58
N ASN A 132 2.25 -2.82 20.63
CA ASN A 132 3.54 -2.36 21.12
C ASN A 132 4.54 -2.41 19.97
N SER A 133 4.74 -1.26 19.33
CA SER A 133 5.66 -1.13 18.20
C SER A 133 7.07 -1.32 18.74
N LYS A 134 7.78 -2.30 18.20
CA LYS A 134 9.25 -2.31 18.28
C LYS A 134 9.72 -0.97 17.70
N GLU A 135 10.74 -0.38 18.32
CA GLU A 135 11.29 0.92 17.95
C GLU A 135 11.50 1.03 16.45
N PHE A 136 11.19 2.19 15.91
CA PHE A 136 11.32 2.46 14.48
C PHE A 136 12.81 2.34 14.11
N ILE A 137 13.12 1.67 13.01
CA ILE A 137 14.48 1.35 12.54
C ILE A 137 15.42 2.58 12.52
N TYR A 138 14.87 3.79 12.35
CA TYR A 138 15.64 5.06 12.37
C TYR A 138 16.33 5.39 13.70
N PHE A 139 15.99 4.72 14.79
CA PHE A 139 16.62 4.91 16.09
C PHE A 139 17.70 3.86 16.42
N GLN A 140 18.06 3.01 15.45
CA GLN A 140 19.09 1.99 15.61
C GLN A 140 20.45 2.39 14.96
N PHE A 141 20.59 3.62 14.48
CA PHE A 141 21.85 4.18 13.95
C PHE A 141 22.39 5.25 14.88
#